data_33faa32205883d0a080d823102f8baf1
#
_entry.id   33faa32205883d0a080d823102f8baf1
#
_cell.length_a   1.000
_cell.length_b   1.000
_cell.length_c   1.000
_cell.angle_alpha   90.00
_cell.angle_beta   90.00
_cell.angle_gamma   90.00
#
_symmetry.space_group_name_H-M   'P 1'
#
loop_
_entity.id
_entity.type
_entity.pdbx_description
1 polymer ?
#
loop_
_entity_poly.entity_id
_entity_poly.type
_entity_poly.pdbx_seq_one_letter_code
_entity_poly.pdbx_strand_id
1 'polypeptide(L)'
;MMYAIETTALAKHFGATRALDGVDLRIRQGSVYGLLGPNGAGKTTTIRILATLLRPTAGSARVLGHDVVREAAAVRRKVSLTGQFASVDEDLSGQENLVLVGRLLGLSWRDAKRRTSELLEAFGLADAAGRQVQTYSGGERRRIDIAASLVAIPEVLFLDEPTTGLDPRSRTQVWELVRRIAAEGTTVLLTTQYLDEADRLAERMAVIDHGRVIAEGTSRELKASVGSNALHVRLADASHRAEAQRLMTRVLGDGVLPATEPMEVAARLQRAEQATAVLAALSERGIEIAEFSVGSPSLDEVFLALTGRAAEGTASGTSTATARPPATATATGTSKATATEEKR
;
A
#
# COMPACT_ATOMS: atom_id res chain seq x y z
N MET A 1 -25.00 -10.65 -10.30
CA MET A 1 -23.94 -9.70 -9.88
C MET A 1 -22.89 -9.68 -10.96
N MET A 2 -22.44 -8.50 -11.39
CA MET A 2 -21.48 -8.37 -12.49
C MET A 2 -20.07 -8.08 -11.90
N TYR A 3 -19.05 -8.77 -12.42
CA TYR A 3 -17.68 -8.55 -12.01
C TYR A 3 -17.03 -7.51 -12.93
N ALA A 4 -16.28 -6.58 -12.33
CA ALA A 4 -15.46 -5.63 -13.07
C ALA A 4 -14.13 -6.24 -13.51
N ILE A 5 -13.58 -7.14 -12.67
CA ILE A 5 -12.29 -7.79 -12.95
C ILE A 5 -12.43 -9.28 -12.64
N GLU A 6 -11.96 -10.11 -13.56
CA GLU A 6 -11.88 -11.56 -13.41
C GLU A 6 -10.52 -12.04 -13.92
N THR A 7 -9.82 -12.82 -13.12
CA THR A 7 -8.60 -13.52 -13.54
C THR A 7 -8.73 -15.02 -13.29
N THR A 8 -8.15 -15.82 -14.16
CA THR A 8 -8.14 -17.28 -14.02
C THR A 8 -6.72 -17.78 -14.28
N ALA A 9 -6.12 -18.38 -13.24
CA ALA A 9 -4.78 -18.94 -13.23
C ALA A 9 -3.74 -17.94 -13.85
N LEU A 10 -3.88 -16.64 -13.53
CA LEU A 10 -3.06 -15.60 -14.13
C LEU A 10 -1.61 -15.77 -13.75
N ALA A 11 -0.73 -15.92 -14.72
CA ALA A 11 0.70 -16.14 -14.52
C ALA A 11 1.55 -15.16 -15.33
N LYS A 12 2.68 -14.72 -14.73
CA LYS A 12 3.68 -13.90 -15.39
C LYS A 12 5.08 -14.29 -14.98
N HIS A 13 5.89 -14.60 -15.96
CA HIS A 13 7.30 -14.94 -15.79
C HIS A 13 8.18 -13.88 -16.47
N PHE A 14 9.27 -13.52 -15.81
CA PHE A 14 10.35 -12.69 -16.34
C PHE A 14 11.65 -13.51 -16.26
N GLY A 15 12.00 -14.17 -17.35
CA GLY A 15 13.08 -15.17 -17.33
C GLY A 15 12.81 -16.28 -16.31
N ALA A 16 13.67 -16.45 -15.34
CA ALA A 16 13.52 -17.44 -14.26
C ALA A 16 12.57 -16.98 -13.13
N THR A 17 12.24 -15.70 -13.05
CA THR A 17 11.43 -15.16 -11.97
C THR A 17 9.94 -15.32 -12.28
N ARG A 18 9.22 -16.02 -11.40
CA ARG A 18 7.75 -16.13 -11.44
C ARG A 18 7.14 -14.99 -10.64
N ALA A 19 6.80 -13.89 -11.32
CA ALA A 19 6.19 -12.73 -10.68
C ALA A 19 4.72 -12.96 -10.32
N LEU A 20 4.00 -13.76 -11.13
CA LEU A 20 2.66 -14.28 -10.82
C LEU A 20 2.63 -15.77 -11.14
N ASP A 21 1.98 -16.55 -10.28
CA ASP A 21 1.93 -18.00 -10.37
C ASP A 21 0.52 -18.53 -10.02
N GLY A 22 -0.44 -18.26 -10.94
CA GLY A 22 -1.81 -18.75 -10.82
C GLY A 22 -2.71 -17.87 -9.97
N VAL A 23 -2.74 -16.55 -10.24
CA VAL A 23 -3.59 -15.60 -9.49
C VAL A 23 -5.02 -15.63 -10.01
N ASP A 24 -5.96 -15.96 -9.12
CA ASP A 24 -7.40 -15.90 -9.34
C ASP A 24 -8.01 -14.75 -8.55
N LEU A 25 -8.73 -13.84 -9.24
CA LEU A 25 -9.42 -12.71 -8.62
C LEU A 25 -10.82 -12.55 -9.22
N ARG A 26 -11.78 -12.13 -8.39
CA ARG A 26 -13.13 -11.75 -8.81
C ARG A 26 -13.57 -10.49 -8.08
N ILE A 27 -13.51 -9.35 -8.75
CA ILE A 27 -13.78 -8.03 -8.18
C ILE A 27 -15.13 -7.53 -8.69
N ARG A 28 -16.01 -7.15 -7.77
CA ARG A 28 -17.36 -6.65 -8.10
C ARG A 28 -17.28 -5.23 -8.66
N GLN A 29 -18.21 -4.89 -9.56
CA GLN A 29 -18.34 -3.51 -10.03
C GLN A 29 -18.75 -2.56 -8.88
N GLY A 30 -18.22 -1.33 -8.90
CA GLY A 30 -18.52 -0.28 -7.95
C GLY A 30 -17.93 -0.51 -6.55
N SER A 31 -17.05 -1.51 -6.36
CA SER A 31 -16.41 -1.78 -5.07
C SER A 31 -14.98 -1.27 -4.99
N VAL A 32 -14.49 -1.07 -3.78
CA VAL A 32 -13.06 -0.88 -3.50
C VAL A 32 -12.46 -2.24 -3.12
N TYR A 33 -11.46 -2.69 -3.88
CA TYR A 33 -10.78 -3.94 -3.64
C TYR A 33 -9.29 -3.70 -3.37
N GLY A 34 -8.76 -4.28 -2.30
CA GLY A 34 -7.35 -4.21 -1.91
C GLY A 34 -6.56 -5.42 -2.38
N LEU A 35 -5.39 -5.21 -2.99
CA LEU A 35 -4.40 -6.26 -3.25
C LEU A 35 -3.18 -5.99 -2.37
N LEU A 36 -3.07 -6.74 -1.27
CA LEU A 36 -2.08 -6.56 -0.22
C LEU A 36 -0.92 -7.51 -0.41
N GLY A 37 0.27 -7.06 -0.04
CA GLY A 37 1.44 -7.95 -0.02
C GLY A 37 2.75 -7.17 0.09
N PRO A 38 3.87 -7.86 0.38
CA PRO A 38 5.18 -7.24 0.46
C PRO A 38 5.66 -6.77 -0.91
N ASN A 39 6.79 -6.04 -0.91
CA ASN A 39 7.45 -5.66 -2.14
C ASN A 39 7.90 -6.92 -2.91
N GLY A 40 7.67 -6.92 -4.23
CA GLY A 40 7.98 -8.09 -5.06
C GLY A 40 6.92 -9.20 -5.05
N ALA A 41 5.83 -9.09 -4.29
CA ALA A 41 4.77 -10.12 -4.23
C ALA A 41 3.97 -10.30 -5.55
N GLY A 42 4.04 -9.34 -6.48
CA GLY A 42 3.32 -9.39 -7.76
C GLY A 42 2.21 -8.35 -7.92
N LYS A 43 1.99 -7.46 -6.93
CA LYS A 43 0.93 -6.43 -6.94
C LYS A 43 0.94 -5.56 -8.20
N THR A 44 2.03 -4.84 -8.43
CA THR A 44 2.22 -3.97 -9.61
C THR A 44 2.15 -4.76 -10.92
N THR A 45 2.66 -6.00 -10.94
CA THR A 45 2.57 -6.88 -12.13
C THR A 45 1.11 -7.19 -12.45
N THR A 46 0.29 -7.51 -11.46
CA THR A 46 -1.14 -7.76 -11.61
C THR A 46 -1.84 -6.54 -12.21
N ILE A 47 -1.66 -5.35 -11.61
CA ILE A 47 -2.25 -4.10 -12.14
C ILE A 47 -1.82 -3.84 -13.58
N ARG A 48 -0.52 -3.98 -13.91
CA ARG A 48 -0.01 -3.73 -15.27
C ARG A 48 -0.61 -4.68 -16.32
N ILE A 49 -0.91 -5.93 -15.95
CA ILE A 49 -1.60 -6.86 -16.85
C ILE A 49 -3.05 -6.43 -17.04
N LEU A 50 -3.76 -6.11 -15.97
CA LEU A 50 -5.17 -5.67 -16.01
C LEU A 50 -5.33 -4.34 -16.77
N ALA A 51 -4.37 -3.42 -16.63
CA ALA A 51 -4.31 -2.17 -17.39
C ALA A 51 -3.79 -2.35 -18.84
N THR A 52 -3.58 -3.58 -19.29
CA THR A 52 -3.09 -3.93 -20.66
C THR A 52 -1.67 -3.46 -20.99
N LEU A 53 -0.90 -3.06 -20.01
CA LEU A 53 0.49 -2.61 -20.16
C LEU A 53 1.48 -3.78 -20.24
N LEU A 54 1.07 -4.96 -19.79
CA LEU A 54 1.89 -6.16 -19.75
C LEU A 54 1.05 -7.37 -20.19
N ARG A 55 1.61 -8.22 -21.03
CA ARG A 55 0.94 -9.48 -21.41
C ARG A 55 1.21 -10.56 -20.37
N PRO A 56 0.21 -11.35 -19.96
CA PRO A 56 0.42 -12.53 -19.12
C PRO A 56 1.24 -13.58 -19.89
N THR A 57 1.92 -14.47 -19.16
CA THR A 57 2.62 -15.62 -19.72
C THR A 57 1.65 -16.80 -19.89
N ALA A 58 0.71 -16.95 -18.95
CA ALA A 58 -0.34 -17.96 -18.98
C ALA A 58 -1.58 -17.47 -18.21
N GLY A 59 -2.67 -18.21 -18.30
CA GLY A 59 -3.95 -17.84 -17.72
C GLY A 59 -4.68 -16.78 -18.54
N SER A 60 -5.74 -16.22 -17.95
CA SER A 60 -6.56 -15.20 -18.61
C SER A 60 -6.96 -14.10 -17.62
N ALA A 61 -7.21 -12.90 -18.14
CA ALA A 61 -7.76 -11.79 -17.38
C ALA A 61 -8.81 -11.04 -18.22
N ARG A 62 -9.89 -10.63 -17.58
CA ARG A 62 -10.93 -9.80 -18.16
C ARG A 62 -11.21 -8.59 -17.29
N VAL A 63 -11.43 -7.46 -17.94
CA VAL A 63 -11.86 -6.21 -17.28
C VAL A 63 -13.14 -5.76 -17.96
N LEU A 64 -14.21 -5.60 -17.20
CA LEU A 64 -15.55 -5.27 -17.69
C LEU A 64 -16.01 -6.22 -18.83
N GLY A 65 -15.71 -7.51 -18.70
CA GLY A 65 -16.01 -8.55 -19.68
C GLY A 65 -15.04 -8.63 -20.87
N HIS A 66 -14.18 -7.62 -21.09
CA HIS A 66 -13.21 -7.59 -22.17
C HIS A 66 -11.91 -8.31 -21.82
N ASP A 67 -11.40 -9.14 -22.71
CA ASP A 67 -10.11 -9.81 -22.58
C ASP A 67 -8.96 -8.80 -22.69
N VAL A 68 -8.07 -8.76 -21.66
CA VAL A 68 -7.00 -7.75 -21.59
C VAL A 68 -5.94 -7.86 -22.69
N VAL A 69 -5.86 -9.01 -23.38
CA VAL A 69 -4.92 -9.24 -24.49
C VAL A 69 -5.59 -9.01 -25.83
N ARG A 70 -6.76 -9.64 -26.05
CA ARG A 70 -7.44 -9.65 -27.35
C ARG A 70 -8.21 -8.36 -27.60
N GLU A 71 -8.76 -7.76 -26.52
CA GLU A 71 -9.60 -6.56 -26.56
C GLU A 71 -8.98 -5.38 -25.80
N ALA A 72 -7.65 -5.31 -25.77
CA ALA A 72 -6.90 -4.32 -25.00
C ALA A 72 -7.33 -2.87 -25.28
N ALA A 73 -7.72 -2.53 -26.51
CA ALA A 73 -8.23 -1.20 -26.85
C ALA A 73 -9.57 -0.88 -26.21
N ALA A 74 -10.46 -1.88 -26.05
CA ALA A 74 -11.73 -1.72 -25.35
C ALA A 74 -11.50 -1.52 -23.84
N VAL A 75 -10.60 -2.28 -23.24
CA VAL A 75 -10.20 -2.12 -21.85
C VAL A 75 -9.65 -0.71 -21.59
N ARG A 76 -8.64 -0.26 -22.39
CA ARG A 76 -8.00 1.05 -22.19
C ARG A 76 -8.95 2.25 -22.25
N ARG A 77 -10.06 2.15 -22.95
CA ARG A 77 -11.07 3.22 -22.97
C ARG A 77 -11.90 3.34 -21.69
N LYS A 78 -11.87 2.31 -20.85
CA LYS A 78 -12.73 2.19 -19.67
C LYS A 78 -11.96 2.23 -18.35
N VAL A 79 -10.64 2.16 -18.41
CA VAL A 79 -9.79 2.10 -17.22
C VAL A 79 -8.84 3.28 -17.15
N SER A 80 -8.47 3.64 -15.93
CA SER A 80 -7.35 4.55 -15.65
C SER A 80 -6.40 3.91 -14.67
N LEU A 81 -5.13 4.30 -14.74
CA LEU A 81 -4.07 3.82 -13.87
C LEU A 81 -3.29 5.01 -13.33
N THR A 82 -3.16 5.08 -12.01
CA THR A 82 -2.20 5.95 -11.33
C THR A 82 -1.06 5.08 -10.80
N GLY A 83 0.12 5.23 -11.38
CA GLY A 83 1.31 4.44 -11.03
C GLY A 83 2.09 5.02 -9.85
N GLN A 84 3.24 4.41 -9.55
CA GLN A 84 4.20 4.89 -8.54
C GLN A 84 4.93 6.17 -8.96
N PHE A 85 5.03 6.43 -10.26
CA PHE A 85 5.67 7.64 -10.81
C PHE A 85 4.59 8.62 -11.24
N ALA A 86 4.86 9.91 -11.02
CA ALA A 86 3.97 10.98 -11.45
C ALA A 86 3.73 10.88 -12.97
N SER A 87 2.44 10.93 -13.35
CA SER A 87 2.00 10.93 -14.75
C SER A 87 1.80 12.37 -15.29
N VAL A 88 2.12 13.36 -14.46
CA VAL A 88 2.02 14.80 -14.77
C VAL A 88 3.41 15.38 -15.07
N ASP A 89 3.45 16.37 -15.94
CA ASP A 89 4.65 17.12 -16.26
C ASP A 89 4.97 18.11 -15.14
N GLU A 90 6.19 18.05 -14.60
CA GLU A 90 6.60 18.87 -13.46
C GLU A 90 6.83 20.33 -13.82
N ASP A 91 7.13 20.65 -15.07
CA ASP A 91 7.34 22.01 -15.58
C ASP A 91 6.03 22.75 -15.87
N LEU A 92 4.93 22.02 -16.02
CA LEU A 92 3.60 22.57 -16.20
C LEU A 92 2.92 22.82 -14.84
N SER A 93 1.99 23.77 -14.83
CA SER A 93 1.08 23.96 -13.70
C SER A 93 0.08 22.80 -13.57
N GLY A 94 -0.54 22.67 -12.40
CA GLY A 94 -1.59 21.68 -12.21
C GLY A 94 -2.74 21.83 -13.18
N GLN A 95 -3.14 23.07 -13.46
CA GLN A 95 -4.19 23.38 -14.43
C GLN A 95 -3.79 22.99 -15.86
N GLU A 96 -2.56 23.32 -16.29
CA GLU A 96 -2.07 23.01 -17.64
C GLU A 96 -1.99 21.50 -17.84
N ASN A 97 -1.51 20.75 -16.85
CA ASN A 97 -1.47 19.29 -16.87
C ASN A 97 -2.87 18.69 -17.13
N LEU A 98 -3.86 19.04 -16.32
CA LEU A 98 -5.22 18.49 -16.46
C LEU A 98 -5.86 18.87 -17.78
N VAL A 99 -5.67 20.11 -18.24
CA VAL A 99 -6.15 20.54 -19.57
C VAL A 99 -5.47 19.73 -20.67
N LEU A 100 -4.16 19.55 -20.61
CA LEU A 100 -3.39 18.74 -21.56
C LEU A 100 -3.92 17.31 -21.63
N VAL A 101 -4.10 16.66 -20.48
CA VAL A 101 -4.67 15.30 -20.40
C VAL A 101 -6.07 15.28 -21.03
N GLY A 102 -6.92 16.24 -20.71
CA GLY A 102 -8.27 16.35 -21.30
C GLY A 102 -8.23 16.48 -22.83
N ARG A 103 -7.30 17.27 -23.34
CA ARG A 103 -7.09 17.43 -24.79
C ARG A 103 -6.59 16.15 -25.46
N LEU A 104 -5.68 15.43 -24.82
CA LEU A 104 -5.17 14.13 -25.30
C LEU A 104 -6.27 13.05 -25.30
N LEU A 105 -7.22 13.14 -24.38
CA LEU A 105 -8.40 12.28 -24.32
C LEU A 105 -9.54 12.70 -25.26
N GLY A 106 -9.34 13.77 -26.06
CA GLY A 106 -10.29 14.20 -27.09
C GLY A 106 -11.35 15.20 -26.62
N LEU A 107 -11.27 15.74 -25.41
CA LEU A 107 -12.19 16.79 -24.95
C LEU A 107 -11.95 18.08 -25.72
N SER A 108 -13.03 18.88 -25.96
CA SER A 108 -12.89 20.24 -26.47
C SER A 108 -12.09 21.11 -25.48
N TRP A 109 -11.50 22.22 -25.91
CA TRP A 109 -10.85 23.19 -25.02
C TRP A 109 -11.77 23.66 -23.89
N ARG A 110 -13.03 23.90 -24.20
CA ARG A 110 -14.04 24.34 -23.23
C ARG A 110 -14.32 23.26 -22.20
N ASP A 111 -14.53 22.02 -22.66
CA ASP A 111 -14.83 20.90 -21.76
C ASP A 111 -13.61 20.50 -20.92
N ALA A 112 -12.40 20.52 -21.51
CA ALA A 112 -11.17 20.26 -20.78
C ALA A 112 -10.97 21.28 -19.65
N LYS A 113 -11.14 22.58 -19.91
CA LYS A 113 -11.04 23.63 -18.89
C LYS A 113 -12.10 23.49 -17.80
N ARG A 114 -13.37 23.24 -18.18
CA ARG A 114 -14.44 23.01 -17.20
C ARG A 114 -14.11 21.82 -16.31
N ARG A 115 -13.75 20.67 -16.90
CA ARG A 115 -13.40 19.45 -16.17
C ARG A 115 -12.19 19.65 -15.26
N THR A 116 -11.19 20.39 -15.71
CA THR A 116 -10.02 20.76 -14.92
C THR A 116 -10.42 21.54 -13.67
N SER A 117 -11.28 22.57 -13.80
CA SER A 117 -11.74 23.36 -12.65
C SER A 117 -12.50 22.51 -11.64
N GLU A 118 -13.41 21.65 -12.11
CA GLU A 118 -14.15 20.70 -11.26
C GLU A 118 -13.21 19.79 -10.49
N LEU A 119 -12.20 19.23 -11.15
CA LEU A 119 -11.22 18.35 -10.51
C LEU A 119 -10.33 19.09 -9.51
N LEU A 120 -9.78 20.25 -9.87
CA LEU A 120 -8.94 21.04 -8.96
C LEU A 120 -9.71 21.42 -7.69
N GLU A 121 -10.97 21.78 -7.80
CA GLU A 121 -11.83 22.08 -6.65
C GLU A 121 -12.10 20.82 -5.81
N ALA A 122 -12.55 19.73 -6.45
CA ALA A 122 -12.87 18.46 -5.77
C ALA A 122 -11.67 17.87 -5.03
N PHE A 123 -10.45 18.12 -5.53
CA PHE A 123 -9.19 17.61 -4.96
C PHE A 123 -8.52 18.61 -4.00
N GLY A 124 -9.13 19.78 -3.75
CA GLY A 124 -8.57 20.82 -2.89
C GLY A 124 -7.22 21.35 -3.41
N LEU A 125 -7.13 21.54 -4.72
CA LEU A 125 -5.95 22.04 -5.43
C LEU A 125 -6.21 23.38 -6.13
N ALA A 126 -7.37 24.01 -5.89
CA ALA A 126 -7.74 25.27 -6.54
C ALA A 126 -6.70 26.38 -6.31
N ASP A 127 -6.22 26.54 -5.06
CA ASP A 127 -5.21 27.55 -4.70
C ASP A 127 -3.84 27.25 -5.32
N ALA A 128 -3.57 26.00 -5.64
CA ALA A 128 -2.32 25.54 -6.22
C ALA A 128 -2.37 25.46 -7.77
N ALA A 129 -3.53 25.66 -8.37
CA ALA A 129 -3.79 25.39 -9.78
C ALA A 129 -2.79 26.01 -10.77
N GLY A 130 -2.35 27.25 -10.51
CA GLY A 130 -1.41 27.99 -11.36
C GLY A 130 0.07 27.79 -11.02
N ARG A 131 0.40 27.05 -9.96
CA ARG A 131 1.79 26.74 -9.61
C ARG A 131 2.30 25.57 -10.44
N GLN A 132 3.60 25.57 -10.78
CA GLN A 132 4.24 24.41 -11.40
C GLN A 132 4.24 23.20 -10.46
N VAL A 133 3.99 22.00 -11.00
CA VAL A 133 3.86 20.77 -10.23
C VAL A 133 5.17 20.41 -9.47
N GLN A 134 6.33 20.80 -10.00
CA GLN A 134 7.60 20.65 -9.26
C GLN A 134 7.62 21.33 -7.89
N THR A 135 6.78 22.37 -7.68
CA THR A 135 6.67 23.10 -6.41
C THR A 135 5.61 22.52 -5.47
N TYR A 136 4.91 21.47 -5.88
CA TYR A 136 3.86 20.83 -5.08
C TYR A 136 4.48 20.01 -3.94
N SER A 137 3.78 19.99 -2.79
CA SER A 137 4.07 19.00 -1.75
C SER A 137 3.80 17.57 -2.26
N GLY A 138 4.35 16.56 -1.62
CA GLY A 138 4.11 15.17 -1.98
C GLY A 138 2.61 14.81 -2.02
N GLY A 139 1.84 15.34 -1.07
CA GLY A 139 0.38 15.16 -1.03
C GLY A 139 -0.35 15.89 -2.15
N GLU A 140 0.02 17.13 -2.50
CA GLU A 140 -0.54 17.85 -3.64
C GLU A 140 -0.20 17.14 -4.95
N ARG A 141 1.05 16.68 -5.10
CA ARG A 141 1.51 15.93 -6.27
C ARG A 141 0.73 14.64 -6.46
N ARG A 142 0.48 13.88 -5.37
CA ARG A 142 -0.32 12.66 -5.44
C ARG A 142 -1.78 12.95 -5.80
N ARG A 143 -2.36 14.02 -5.26
CA ARG A 143 -3.73 14.40 -5.60
C ARG A 143 -3.90 14.83 -7.05
N ILE A 144 -2.96 15.60 -7.61
CA ILE A 144 -3.04 16.00 -9.02
C ILE A 144 -2.85 14.79 -9.96
N ASP A 145 -2.04 13.82 -9.58
CA ASP A 145 -1.82 12.57 -10.31
C ASP A 145 -3.12 11.73 -10.39
N ILE A 146 -3.82 11.59 -9.25
CA ILE A 146 -5.11 10.92 -9.21
C ILE A 146 -6.15 11.74 -10.00
N ALA A 147 -6.16 13.07 -9.87
CA ALA A 147 -7.06 13.93 -10.63
C ALA A 147 -6.87 13.78 -12.15
N ALA A 148 -5.62 13.68 -12.61
CA ALA A 148 -5.30 13.44 -14.02
C ALA A 148 -5.88 12.10 -14.52
N SER A 149 -5.86 11.06 -13.69
CA SER A 149 -6.46 9.77 -14.03
C SER A 149 -7.99 9.77 -14.11
N LEU A 150 -8.63 10.82 -13.59
CA LEU A 150 -10.09 11.00 -13.54
C LEU A 150 -10.62 12.06 -14.52
N VAL A 151 -9.77 12.63 -15.36
CA VAL A 151 -10.20 13.58 -16.38
C VAL A 151 -11.26 12.95 -17.30
N ALA A 152 -11.03 11.73 -17.79
CA ALA A 152 -12.09 10.87 -18.29
C ALA A 152 -12.54 9.97 -17.12
N ILE A 153 -13.81 9.99 -16.78
CA ILE A 153 -14.35 9.20 -15.69
C ILE A 153 -14.21 7.70 -16.05
N PRO A 154 -13.31 6.93 -15.40
CA PRO A 154 -13.13 5.53 -15.73
C PRO A 154 -14.21 4.67 -15.05
N GLU A 155 -14.54 3.53 -15.67
CA GLU A 155 -15.36 2.50 -15.01
C GLU A 155 -14.52 1.69 -13.99
N VAL A 156 -13.18 1.57 -14.22
CA VAL A 156 -12.23 0.94 -13.30
C VAL A 156 -11.01 1.83 -13.12
N LEU A 157 -10.66 2.12 -11.87
CA LEU A 157 -9.47 2.86 -11.49
C LEU A 157 -8.48 1.94 -10.79
N PHE A 158 -7.26 1.87 -11.33
CA PHE A 158 -6.14 1.18 -10.72
C PHE A 158 -5.26 2.18 -9.97
N LEU A 159 -5.00 1.92 -8.69
CA LEU A 159 -4.14 2.71 -7.82
C LEU A 159 -2.97 1.84 -7.33
N ASP A 160 -1.77 2.09 -7.85
CA ASP A 160 -0.58 1.36 -7.42
C ASP A 160 0.11 2.12 -6.29
N GLU A 161 -0.02 1.61 -5.06
CA GLU A 161 0.51 2.17 -3.81
C GLU A 161 0.19 3.68 -3.64
N PRO A 162 -1.10 4.08 -3.55
CA PRO A 162 -1.51 5.48 -3.67
C PRO A 162 -1.02 6.39 -2.56
N THR A 163 -0.61 5.87 -1.40
CA THR A 163 -0.22 6.68 -0.24
C THR A 163 1.23 6.50 0.20
N THR A 164 2.03 5.76 -0.58
CA THR A 164 3.45 5.56 -0.27
C THR A 164 4.20 6.89 -0.26
N GLY A 165 4.97 7.12 0.81
CA GLY A 165 5.75 8.34 1.00
C GLY A 165 4.97 9.58 1.42
N LEU A 166 3.66 9.47 1.68
CA LEU A 166 2.84 10.57 2.18
C LEU A 166 2.83 10.64 3.71
N ASP A 167 2.72 11.87 4.22
CA ASP A 167 2.45 12.13 5.63
C ASP A 167 1.03 11.66 6.03
N PRO A 168 0.74 11.45 7.34
CA PRO A 168 -0.55 10.90 7.79
C PRO A 168 -1.76 11.74 7.35
N ARG A 169 -1.64 13.07 7.31
CA ARG A 169 -2.72 13.96 6.89
C ARG A 169 -3.02 13.80 5.41
N SER A 170 -1.98 13.77 4.58
CA SER A 170 -2.11 13.57 3.12
C SER A 170 -2.67 12.18 2.80
N ARG A 171 -2.30 11.12 3.55
CA ARG A 171 -2.93 9.79 3.41
C ARG A 171 -4.43 9.84 3.64
N THR A 172 -4.88 10.46 4.74
CA THR A 172 -6.31 10.58 5.05
C THR A 172 -7.07 11.29 3.92
N GLN A 173 -6.52 12.35 3.35
CA GLN A 173 -7.11 13.05 2.22
C GLN A 173 -7.25 12.17 0.97
N VAL A 174 -6.23 11.37 0.66
CA VAL A 174 -6.28 10.41 -0.46
C VAL A 174 -7.33 9.33 -0.20
N TRP A 175 -7.43 8.82 1.03
CA TRP A 175 -8.45 7.82 1.39
C TRP A 175 -9.88 8.35 1.24
N GLU A 176 -10.15 9.57 1.68
CA GLU A 176 -11.45 10.21 1.50
C GLU A 176 -11.81 10.37 0.03
N LEU A 177 -10.81 10.70 -0.77
CA LEU A 177 -10.96 10.84 -2.20
C LEU A 177 -11.31 9.50 -2.87
N VAL A 178 -10.57 8.43 -2.55
CA VAL A 178 -10.84 7.08 -3.07
C VAL A 178 -12.27 6.64 -2.72
N ARG A 179 -12.72 6.90 -1.49
CA ARG A 179 -14.11 6.59 -1.10
C ARG A 179 -15.14 7.35 -1.90
N ARG A 180 -14.91 8.64 -2.18
CA ARG A 180 -15.83 9.45 -3.02
C ARG A 180 -15.90 8.92 -4.43
N ILE A 181 -14.76 8.59 -5.04
CA ILE A 181 -14.70 8.02 -6.38
C ILE A 181 -15.49 6.70 -6.47
N ALA A 182 -15.33 5.82 -5.48
CA ALA A 182 -16.06 4.56 -5.42
C ALA A 182 -17.57 4.77 -5.19
N ALA A 183 -17.95 5.74 -4.35
CA ALA A 183 -19.36 6.08 -4.10
C ALA A 183 -20.07 6.62 -5.37
N GLU A 184 -19.32 7.20 -6.31
CA GLU A 184 -19.82 7.61 -7.63
C GLU A 184 -19.94 6.45 -8.64
N GLY A 185 -19.60 5.21 -8.21
CA GLY A 185 -19.79 3.98 -9.00
C GLY A 185 -18.54 3.47 -9.72
N THR A 186 -17.40 4.16 -9.62
CA THR A 186 -16.12 3.67 -10.16
C THR A 186 -15.62 2.48 -9.34
N THR A 187 -15.27 1.38 -10.00
CA THR A 187 -14.59 0.26 -9.34
C THR A 187 -13.14 0.64 -9.08
N VAL A 188 -12.66 0.46 -7.86
CA VAL A 188 -11.26 0.77 -7.51
C VAL A 188 -10.52 -0.53 -7.12
N LEU A 189 -9.42 -0.81 -7.81
CA LEU A 189 -8.42 -1.79 -7.38
C LEU A 189 -7.18 -1.05 -6.91
N LEU A 190 -6.91 -1.10 -5.62
CA LEU A 190 -5.70 -0.52 -5.05
C LEU A 190 -4.70 -1.61 -4.62
N THR A 191 -3.42 -1.36 -4.85
CA THR A 191 -2.37 -2.16 -4.24
C THR A 191 -1.78 -1.40 -3.06
N THR A 192 -1.41 -2.11 -2.03
CA THR A 192 -0.74 -1.51 -0.88
C THR A 192 0.08 -2.54 -0.10
N GLN A 193 1.08 -2.07 0.61
CA GLN A 193 1.77 -2.80 1.66
C GLN A 193 1.32 -2.35 3.06
N TYR A 194 0.53 -1.26 3.13
CA TYR A 194 0.00 -0.72 4.37
C TYR A 194 -1.35 -1.35 4.68
N LEU A 195 -1.41 -2.11 5.75
CA LEU A 195 -2.58 -2.88 6.15
C LEU A 195 -3.71 -1.99 6.68
N ASP A 196 -3.37 -0.87 7.32
CA ASP A 196 -4.32 0.14 7.77
C ASP A 196 -5.05 0.84 6.59
N GLU A 197 -4.39 1.02 5.46
CA GLU A 197 -5.00 1.54 4.24
C GLU A 197 -6.07 0.58 3.71
N ALA A 198 -5.72 -0.70 3.60
CA ALA A 198 -6.66 -1.70 3.15
C ALA A 198 -7.84 -1.90 4.11
N ASP A 199 -7.59 -1.91 5.42
CA ASP A 199 -8.62 -2.03 6.46
C ASP A 199 -9.65 -0.89 6.38
N ARG A 200 -9.17 0.32 6.05
CA ARG A 200 -10.01 1.52 5.96
C ARG A 200 -10.76 1.67 4.65
N LEU A 201 -10.19 1.22 3.55
CA LEU A 201 -10.70 1.50 2.20
C LEU A 201 -11.40 0.32 1.55
N ALA A 202 -10.83 -0.88 1.69
CA ALA A 202 -11.26 -2.02 0.90
C ALA A 202 -12.48 -2.72 1.52
N GLU A 203 -13.50 -2.97 0.71
CA GLU A 203 -14.64 -3.82 1.09
C GLU A 203 -14.22 -5.28 1.16
N ARG A 204 -13.39 -5.71 0.23
CA ARG A 204 -12.72 -7.02 0.19
C ARG A 204 -11.29 -6.84 -0.25
N MET A 205 -10.44 -7.77 0.14
CA MET A 205 -9.02 -7.73 -0.18
C MET A 205 -8.46 -9.14 -0.39
N ALA A 206 -7.42 -9.23 -1.20
CA ALA A 206 -6.60 -10.42 -1.33
C ALA A 206 -5.19 -10.12 -0.81
N VAL A 207 -4.64 -11.06 -0.07
CA VAL A 207 -3.23 -11.06 0.34
C VAL A 207 -2.46 -11.87 -0.70
N ILE A 208 -1.49 -11.22 -1.35
CA ILE A 208 -0.63 -11.87 -2.33
C ILE A 208 0.80 -11.99 -1.78
N ASP A 209 1.39 -13.17 -1.90
CA ASP A 209 2.80 -13.40 -1.60
C ASP A 209 3.39 -14.37 -2.63
N HIS A 210 4.64 -14.11 -3.03
CA HIS A 210 5.35 -14.91 -4.05
C HIS A 210 4.51 -15.20 -5.32
N GLY A 211 3.73 -14.21 -5.77
CA GLY A 211 2.91 -14.30 -6.97
C GLY A 211 1.63 -15.13 -6.82
N ARG A 212 1.23 -15.52 -5.61
CA ARG A 212 0.02 -16.29 -5.34
C ARG A 212 -0.89 -15.58 -4.34
N VAL A 213 -2.20 -15.70 -4.52
CA VAL A 213 -3.16 -15.29 -3.50
C VAL A 213 -3.14 -16.32 -2.36
N ILE A 214 -2.78 -15.90 -1.16
CA ILE A 214 -2.69 -16.75 0.02
C ILE A 214 -3.90 -16.63 0.94
N ALA A 215 -4.65 -15.51 0.85
CA ALA A 215 -5.90 -15.32 1.55
C ALA A 215 -6.76 -14.28 0.82
N GLU A 216 -8.08 -14.40 0.88
CA GLU A 216 -9.03 -13.43 0.33
C GLU A 216 -10.25 -13.32 1.25
N GLY A 217 -10.70 -12.09 1.48
CA GLY A 217 -11.88 -11.85 2.31
C GLY A 217 -12.13 -10.37 2.58
N THR A 218 -13.15 -10.10 3.38
CA THR A 218 -13.30 -8.81 4.07
C THR A 218 -12.26 -8.71 5.18
N SER A 219 -11.96 -7.51 5.65
CA SER A 219 -11.08 -7.32 6.83
C SER A 219 -11.53 -8.20 8.01
N ARG A 220 -12.84 -8.26 8.27
CA ARG A 220 -13.40 -9.09 9.33
C ARG A 220 -13.18 -10.59 9.12
N GLU A 221 -13.37 -11.08 7.90
CA GLU A 221 -13.15 -12.50 7.55
C GLU A 221 -11.68 -12.88 7.71
N LEU A 222 -10.76 -12.03 7.25
CA LEU A 222 -9.32 -12.24 7.38
C LEU A 222 -8.87 -12.22 8.85
N LYS A 223 -9.33 -11.25 9.64
CA LYS A 223 -9.07 -11.19 11.08
C LYS A 223 -9.60 -12.44 11.80
N ALA A 224 -10.80 -12.88 11.46
CA ALA A 224 -11.40 -14.09 12.03
C ALA A 224 -10.64 -15.38 11.67
N SER A 225 -9.98 -15.44 10.50
CA SER A 225 -9.22 -16.64 10.07
C SER A 225 -7.99 -16.91 10.97
N VAL A 226 -7.45 -15.88 11.60
CA VAL A 226 -6.31 -15.98 12.53
C VAL A 226 -6.76 -16.15 13.98
N GLY A 227 -8.00 -15.78 14.30
CA GLY A 227 -8.61 -15.95 15.63
C GLY A 227 -9.63 -14.86 15.91
N SER A 228 -10.68 -15.18 16.65
CA SER A 228 -11.78 -14.24 16.93
C SER A 228 -11.46 -13.22 18.03
N ASN A 229 -10.55 -13.56 18.96
CA ASN A 229 -10.16 -12.70 20.07
C ASN A 229 -8.64 -12.76 20.26
N ALA A 230 -8.01 -11.62 20.34
CA ALA A 230 -6.61 -11.47 20.69
C ALA A 230 -6.48 -10.64 21.96
N LEU A 231 -5.59 -11.02 22.85
CA LEU A 231 -5.11 -10.23 23.96
C LEU A 231 -3.82 -9.55 23.55
N HIS A 232 -3.82 -8.23 23.53
CA HIS A 232 -2.63 -7.40 23.33
C HIS A 232 -2.20 -6.87 24.68
N VAL A 233 -0.94 -7.03 25.03
CA VAL A 233 -0.35 -6.52 26.25
C VAL A 233 0.88 -5.72 25.89
N ARG A 234 0.88 -4.44 26.28
CA ARG A 234 2.02 -3.54 26.20
C ARG A 234 2.76 -3.59 27.53
N LEU A 235 4.01 -4.00 27.48
CA LEU A 235 4.87 -4.08 28.65
C LEU A 235 5.47 -2.70 28.96
N ALA A 236 5.69 -2.41 30.24
CA ALA A 236 6.41 -1.20 30.64
C ALA A 236 7.91 -1.28 30.28
N ASP A 237 8.48 -2.49 30.23
CA ASP A 237 9.88 -2.74 29.88
C ASP A 237 10.00 -3.89 28.87
N ALA A 238 10.65 -3.59 27.72
CA ALA A 238 10.87 -4.55 26.64
C ALA A 238 11.76 -5.75 27.06
N SER A 239 12.58 -5.61 28.10
CA SER A 239 13.45 -6.70 28.61
C SER A 239 12.64 -7.90 29.10
N HIS A 240 11.42 -7.70 29.55
CA HIS A 240 10.52 -8.75 30.02
C HIS A 240 9.77 -9.48 28.89
N ARG A 241 9.93 -9.05 27.63
CA ARG A 241 9.17 -9.62 26.50
C ARG A 241 9.30 -11.13 26.37
N ALA A 242 10.52 -11.65 26.43
CA ALA A 242 10.77 -13.09 26.26
C ALA A 242 10.16 -13.91 27.40
N GLU A 243 10.12 -13.36 28.61
CA GLU A 243 9.49 -14.00 29.76
C GLU A 243 7.96 -13.94 29.66
N ALA A 244 7.41 -12.80 29.29
CA ALA A 244 5.98 -12.60 29.03
C ALA A 244 5.47 -13.59 27.99
N GLN A 245 6.16 -13.75 26.86
CA GLN A 245 5.80 -14.71 25.82
C GLN A 245 5.79 -16.16 26.36
N ARG A 246 6.81 -16.55 27.13
CA ARG A 246 6.85 -17.89 27.74
C ARG A 246 5.70 -18.14 28.72
N LEU A 247 5.32 -17.12 29.50
CA LEU A 247 4.17 -17.21 30.40
C LEU A 247 2.86 -17.33 29.63
N MET A 248 2.67 -16.50 28.61
CA MET A 248 1.50 -16.58 27.75
C MET A 248 1.38 -17.94 27.05
N THR A 249 2.48 -18.47 26.53
CA THR A 249 2.51 -19.83 25.95
C THR A 249 2.15 -20.91 26.98
N ARG A 250 2.60 -20.78 28.24
CA ARG A 250 2.26 -21.72 29.31
C ARG A 250 0.77 -21.70 29.66
N VAL A 251 0.14 -20.52 29.66
CA VAL A 251 -1.28 -20.36 30.01
C VAL A 251 -2.20 -20.73 28.85
N LEU A 252 -1.81 -20.38 27.61
CA LEU A 252 -2.67 -20.43 26.42
C LEU A 252 -2.27 -21.55 25.44
N GLY A 253 -1.12 -22.22 25.64
CA GLY A 253 -0.58 -23.15 24.64
C GLY A 253 -0.03 -22.41 23.42
N ASP A 254 -0.30 -22.91 22.22
CA ASP A 254 0.21 -22.37 20.95
C ASP A 254 -0.49 -21.06 20.49
N GLY A 255 -1.15 -20.37 21.43
CA GLY A 255 -1.96 -19.18 21.11
C GLY A 255 -1.16 -17.88 21.01
N VAL A 256 0.16 -17.86 21.27
CA VAL A 256 0.96 -16.63 21.20
C VAL A 256 1.10 -16.16 19.75
N LEU A 257 0.75 -14.89 19.50
CA LEU A 257 0.84 -14.26 18.19
C LEU A 257 2.18 -13.52 18.05
N PRO A 258 2.74 -13.48 16.84
CA PRO A 258 3.87 -12.62 16.58
C PRO A 258 3.44 -11.14 16.71
N ALA A 259 4.18 -10.35 17.50
CA ALA A 259 3.95 -8.92 17.67
C ALA A 259 5.06 -8.12 16.99
N THR A 260 4.69 -7.03 16.34
CA THR A 260 5.60 -6.17 15.57
C THR A 260 6.36 -5.17 16.43
N GLU A 261 5.78 -4.73 17.54
CA GLU A 261 6.43 -3.79 18.46
C GLU A 261 7.29 -4.50 19.53
N PRO A 262 8.47 -3.95 19.87
CA PRO A 262 9.36 -4.55 20.88
C PRO A 262 8.74 -4.68 22.28
N MET A 263 7.84 -3.77 22.64
CA MET A 263 7.17 -3.71 23.95
C MET A 263 5.82 -4.44 23.95
N GLU A 264 5.39 -5.00 22.84
CA GLU A 264 4.10 -5.66 22.73
C GLU A 264 4.24 -7.18 22.69
N VAL A 265 3.32 -7.85 23.38
CA VAL A 265 3.09 -9.30 23.28
C VAL A 265 1.60 -9.51 23.02
N ALA A 266 1.28 -10.43 22.11
CA ALA A 266 -0.09 -10.71 21.72
C ALA A 266 -0.36 -12.22 21.77
N ALA A 267 -1.59 -12.58 22.10
CA ALA A 267 -2.00 -13.97 22.07
C ALA A 267 -3.47 -14.14 21.71
N ARG A 268 -3.75 -15.22 20.98
CA ARG A 268 -5.12 -15.64 20.65
C ARG A 268 -5.80 -16.18 21.90
N LEU A 269 -7.02 -15.71 22.12
CA LEU A 269 -7.90 -16.22 23.17
C LEU A 269 -8.99 -17.10 22.56
N GLN A 270 -9.24 -18.25 23.17
CA GLN A 270 -10.40 -19.07 22.85
C GLN A 270 -11.64 -18.58 23.61
N ARG A 271 -11.44 -18.02 24.81
CA ARG A 271 -12.47 -17.46 25.69
C ARG A 271 -11.94 -16.22 26.39
N ALA A 272 -12.81 -15.24 26.62
CA ALA A 272 -12.44 -13.96 27.25
C ALA A 272 -11.81 -14.11 28.65
N GLU A 273 -12.21 -15.15 29.40
CA GLU A 273 -11.69 -15.42 30.75
C GLU A 273 -10.18 -15.76 30.74
N GLN A 274 -9.66 -16.24 29.63
CA GLN A 274 -8.24 -16.52 29.49
C GLN A 274 -7.37 -15.25 29.56
N ALA A 275 -7.92 -14.08 29.19
CA ALA A 275 -7.22 -12.80 29.37
C ALA A 275 -6.88 -12.56 30.86
N THR A 276 -7.84 -12.77 31.76
CA THR A 276 -7.64 -12.60 33.19
C THR A 276 -6.54 -13.52 33.71
N ALA A 277 -6.51 -14.77 33.27
CA ALA A 277 -5.47 -15.72 33.67
C ALA A 277 -4.06 -15.29 33.22
N VAL A 278 -3.95 -14.76 31.99
CA VAL A 278 -2.68 -14.25 31.47
C VAL A 278 -2.21 -13.02 32.25
N LEU A 279 -3.11 -12.05 32.44
CA LEU A 279 -2.76 -10.82 33.16
C LEU A 279 -2.37 -11.10 34.61
N ALA A 280 -3.05 -12.02 35.30
CA ALA A 280 -2.68 -12.48 36.64
C ALA A 280 -1.28 -13.11 36.66
N ALA A 281 -0.99 -14.02 35.71
CA ALA A 281 0.32 -14.69 35.61
C ALA A 281 1.48 -13.71 35.35
N LEU A 282 1.26 -12.68 34.54
CA LEU A 282 2.24 -11.61 34.30
C LEU A 282 2.48 -10.80 35.58
N SER A 283 1.41 -10.39 36.26
CA SER A 283 1.48 -9.62 37.50
C SER A 283 2.17 -10.38 38.63
N GLU A 284 1.89 -11.68 38.80
CA GLU A 284 2.53 -12.56 39.81
C GLU A 284 4.05 -12.69 39.62
N ARG A 285 4.53 -12.49 38.38
CA ARG A 285 5.96 -12.47 38.05
C ARG A 285 6.61 -11.11 38.12
N GLY A 286 5.83 -10.07 38.52
CA GLY A 286 6.32 -8.72 38.61
C GLY A 286 6.55 -8.06 37.24
N ILE A 287 5.95 -8.59 36.18
CA ILE A 287 6.00 -7.99 34.84
C ILE A 287 4.97 -6.87 34.82
N GLU A 288 5.45 -5.63 34.73
CA GLU A 288 4.60 -4.45 34.73
C GLU A 288 3.95 -4.27 33.35
N ILE A 289 2.63 -4.08 33.36
CA ILE A 289 1.80 -3.90 32.17
C ILE A 289 1.46 -2.42 32.06
N ALA A 290 1.88 -1.76 30.98
CA ALA A 290 1.55 -0.37 30.68
C ALA A 290 0.11 -0.24 30.18
N GLU A 291 -0.30 -1.19 29.30
CA GLU A 291 -1.63 -1.18 28.68
C GLU A 291 -2.01 -2.60 28.27
N PHE A 292 -3.29 -2.91 28.25
CA PHE A 292 -3.79 -4.13 27.64
C PHE A 292 -5.13 -3.90 26.97
N SER A 293 -5.39 -4.65 25.91
CA SER A 293 -6.67 -4.68 25.23
C SER A 293 -7.04 -6.10 24.80
N VAL A 294 -8.34 -6.36 24.74
CA VAL A 294 -8.89 -7.60 24.19
C VAL A 294 -9.75 -7.23 23.00
N GLY A 295 -9.41 -7.74 21.83
CA GLY A 295 -10.09 -7.36 20.59
C GLY A 295 -9.86 -8.39 19.48
N SER A 296 -10.33 -8.04 18.28
CA SER A 296 -9.97 -8.79 17.08
C SER A 296 -8.48 -8.56 16.75
N PRO A 297 -7.77 -9.56 16.20
CA PRO A 297 -6.41 -9.36 15.74
C PRO A 297 -6.32 -8.22 14.73
N SER A 298 -5.18 -7.55 14.69
CA SER A 298 -4.87 -6.57 13.65
C SER A 298 -4.66 -7.27 12.29
N LEU A 299 -4.79 -6.53 11.19
CA LEU A 299 -4.40 -7.10 9.89
C LEU A 299 -2.90 -7.38 9.81
N ASP A 300 -2.06 -6.65 10.57
CA ASP A 300 -0.62 -6.91 10.68
C ASP A 300 -0.35 -8.32 11.23
N GLU A 301 -1.08 -8.72 12.28
CA GLU A 301 -0.98 -10.06 12.84
C GLU A 301 -1.48 -11.13 11.88
N VAL A 302 -2.56 -10.85 11.14
CA VAL A 302 -3.04 -11.74 10.08
C VAL A 302 -1.98 -11.92 9.01
N PHE A 303 -1.41 -10.83 8.53
CA PHE A 303 -0.38 -10.86 7.50
C PHE A 303 0.87 -11.63 7.97
N LEU A 304 1.33 -11.35 9.19
CA LEU A 304 2.47 -12.03 9.78
C LEU A 304 2.21 -13.54 9.98
N ALA A 305 0.99 -13.90 10.40
CA ALA A 305 0.60 -15.31 10.54
C ALA A 305 0.55 -16.05 9.20
N LEU A 306 0.13 -15.37 8.11
CA LEU A 306 0.00 -15.96 6.78
C LEU A 306 1.33 -16.02 6.02
N THR A 307 2.21 -15.02 6.19
CA THR A 307 3.45 -14.88 5.41
C THR A 307 4.70 -15.26 6.19
N GLY A 308 4.63 -15.33 7.53
CA GLY A 308 5.78 -15.49 8.41
C GLY A 308 6.72 -14.26 8.45
N ARG A 309 6.28 -13.11 7.90
CA ARG A 309 7.06 -11.85 7.82
C ARG A 309 6.22 -10.69 8.29
N ALA A 310 6.84 -9.72 9.01
CA ALA A 310 6.19 -8.46 9.34
C ALA A 310 5.91 -7.64 8.08
N ALA A 311 4.79 -6.90 8.06
CA ALA A 311 4.50 -5.95 7.00
C ALA A 311 5.53 -4.81 7.03
N GLU A 312 6.06 -4.44 5.86
CA GLU A 312 6.95 -3.28 5.74
C GLU A 312 6.11 -2.01 5.95
N GLY A 313 6.39 -1.24 6.99
CA GLY A 313 5.71 0.05 7.21
C GLY A 313 5.15 0.31 8.61
N THR A 314 5.19 -0.64 9.52
CA THR A 314 4.77 -0.43 10.92
C THR A 314 5.85 0.15 11.83
N ALA A 315 7.03 0.48 11.30
CA ALA A 315 8.03 1.24 12.06
C ALA A 315 7.63 2.71 12.08
N SER A 316 6.84 3.10 13.08
CA SER A 316 6.66 4.50 13.46
C SER A 316 8.05 5.10 13.74
N GLY A 317 8.34 6.23 13.06
CA GLY A 317 9.64 6.87 13.06
C GLY A 317 10.23 7.13 14.43
N THR A 318 11.31 6.44 14.70
CA THR A 318 12.38 6.92 15.58
C THR A 318 13.68 6.81 14.77
N SER A 319 13.94 7.87 13.98
CA SER A 319 15.23 8.10 13.37
C SER A 319 16.23 8.39 14.49
N THR A 320 16.91 7.36 14.97
CA THR A 320 18.17 7.55 15.67
C THR A 320 19.22 7.81 14.60
N ALA A 321 19.53 9.09 14.42
CA ALA A 321 20.70 9.53 13.70
C ALA A 321 21.94 8.93 14.36
N THR A 322 22.48 7.87 13.78
CA THR A 322 23.81 7.35 14.11
C THR A 322 24.82 8.36 13.61
N ALA A 323 25.34 9.16 14.52
CA ALA A 323 26.45 10.04 14.30
C ALA A 323 27.66 9.21 13.85
N ARG A 324 28.13 9.49 12.67
CA ARG A 324 29.41 9.00 12.11
C ARG A 324 30.56 9.64 12.90
N PRO A 325 31.52 8.88 13.45
CA PRO A 325 32.65 9.49 14.12
C PRO A 325 33.55 10.25 13.11
N PRO A 326 34.19 11.34 13.50
CA PRO A 326 35.05 12.13 12.61
C PRO A 326 36.32 11.34 12.28
N ALA A 327 36.65 11.33 10.99
CA ALA A 327 37.88 10.78 10.48
C ALA A 327 39.07 11.62 10.99
N THR A 328 39.97 11.00 11.73
CA THR A 328 41.28 11.53 12.13
C THR A 328 42.15 11.78 10.90
N ALA A 329 42.47 13.03 10.67
CA ALA A 329 43.50 13.44 9.71
C ALA A 329 44.90 13.12 10.27
N THR A 330 45.62 12.24 9.60
CA THR A 330 47.07 12.08 9.82
C THR A 330 47.79 12.78 8.66
N ALA A 331 48.48 13.86 9.00
CA ALA A 331 49.37 14.56 8.12
C ALA A 331 50.78 13.93 8.19
N THR A 332 51.35 13.67 7.03
CA THR A 332 52.81 13.63 6.76
C THR A 332 52.90 13.73 5.22
N GLY A 333 53.53 14.69 4.61
CA GLY A 333 54.79 15.30 4.84
C GLY A 333 55.65 15.14 3.59
N THR A 334 56.06 16.30 3.01
CA THR A 334 57.24 16.48 2.13
C THR A 334 57.23 15.89 0.71
N SER A 335 57.43 16.60 -0.34
CA SER A 335 58.58 17.36 -0.85
C SER A 335 58.54 17.42 -2.39
N LYS A 336 58.73 18.63 -2.90
CA LYS A 336 59.53 19.03 -4.08
C LYS A 336 59.43 18.28 -5.41
N ALA A 337 59.12 18.91 -6.49
CA ALA A 337 60.00 19.67 -7.35
C ALA A 337 59.53 19.67 -8.82
N THR A 338 59.60 20.86 -9.39
CA THR A 338 60.08 21.24 -10.74
C THR A 338 59.36 20.80 -12.00
N ALA A 339 58.73 21.78 -12.60
CA ALA A 339 59.09 22.43 -13.88
C ALA A 339 58.95 21.56 -15.16
N THR A 340 58.24 22.07 -16.11
CA THR A 340 58.63 22.56 -17.41
C THR A 340 57.56 22.31 -18.46
N GLU A 341 57.01 23.38 -19.01
CA GLU A 341 56.86 23.73 -20.42
C GLU A 341 56.66 22.57 -21.41
N GLU A 342 55.68 22.59 -22.28
CA GLU A 342 55.63 23.31 -23.55
C GLU A 342 54.44 22.80 -24.41
N LYS A 343 53.77 23.78 -24.97
CA LYS A 343 53.23 23.86 -26.33
C LYS A 343 52.76 22.59 -27.06
N ARG A 344 51.49 22.50 -27.38
CA ARG A 344 50.93 22.81 -28.74
C ARG A 344 49.40 22.71 -28.66
#